data_086276bbfa2e144acc32ad782eca6172
#
_entry.id   086276bbfa2e144acc32ad782eca6172
#
_cell.length_a   1.000
_cell.length_b   1.000
_cell.length_c   1.000
_cell.angle_alpha   90.00
_cell.angle_beta   90.00
_cell.angle_gamma   90.00
#
_symmetry.space_group_name_H-M   'P 1'
#
loop_
_entity.id
_entity.type
_entity.pdbx_description
1 polymer ?
#
loop_
_entity_poly.entity_id
_entity_poly.type
_entity_poly.pdbx_seq_one_letter_code
_entity_poly.pdbx_strand_id
1 'polypeptide(L)'
;MLIPQSIRFISRHPLNRGRKLKALARFAAWQIGSRLVPGPVVFEWVRGAKFLVRAGERGLTGNVHTGLHEFGEMAFLLHLLRADDLFVDVGANAGSYTILACAAVGARGYAFEPGPDAYRRLTENVRLNRIEDRVTCLEMCLGAEPGTVLLTDDLDSANHALAPGEPGARTVTAAVSTLDAVLDGERPALVKIDVEGYEAAVLEGARRTLDEPTLLAAIIELNGSGERYGFDESQVVATMFGHGFTACSYDPFTRSLARLSGRDPASDNTLFVRDVPLVAERLTTAEKITVHGRQF
;
A
#
# COMPACT_ATOMS: atom_id res chain seq x y z
N MET A 1 -13.25 31.17 -6.52
CA MET A 1 -13.70 30.07 -5.64
C MET A 1 -12.71 28.91 -5.78
N LEU A 2 -11.90 28.65 -4.78
CA LEU A 2 -10.91 27.56 -4.83
C LEU A 2 -11.65 26.21 -4.78
N ILE A 3 -11.45 25.38 -5.80
CA ILE A 3 -12.01 24.02 -5.83
C ILE A 3 -11.31 23.23 -4.72
N PRO A 4 -12.05 22.57 -3.78
CA PRO A 4 -11.45 21.75 -2.75
C PRO A 4 -10.47 20.74 -3.34
N GLN A 5 -9.35 20.53 -2.66
CA GLN A 5 -8.26 19.65 -3.12
C GLN A 5 -8.76 18.24 -3.50
N SER A 6 -9.69 17.69 -2.69
CA SER A 6 -10.33 16.40 -2.95
C SER A 6 -11.08 16.34 -4.29
N ILE A 7 -11.83 17.39 -4.63
CA ILE A 7 -12.57 17.45 -5.91
C ILE A 7 -11.58 17.52 -7.10
N ARG A 8 -10.49 18.28 -6.94
CA ARG A 8 -9.44 18.37 -7.96
C ARG A 8 -8.77 17.03 -8.19
N PHE A 9 -8.42 16.32 -7.11
CA PHE A 9 -7.85 14.96 -7.15
C PHE A 9 -8.80 13.98 -7.85
N ILE A 10 -10.07 13.87 -7.38
CA ILE A 10 -11.07 12.96 -7.95
C ILE A 10 -11.29 13.22 -9.44
N SER A 11 -11.36 14.50 -9.85
CA SER A 11 -11.66 14.86 -11.24
C SER A 11 -10.48 14.65 -12.20
N ARG A 12 -9.24 14.61 -11.68
CA ARG A 12 -8.01 14.37 -12.46
C ARG A 12 -7.59 12.92 -12.50
N HIS A 13 -8.11 12.11 -11.59
CA HIS A 13 -7.74 10.71 -11.43
C HIS A 13 -7.97 9.93 -12.75
N PRO A 14 -7.02 9.08 -13.20
CA PRO A 14 -7.09 8.38 -14.48
C PRO A 14 -8.35 7.56 -14.68
N LEU A 15 -8.83 6.83 -13.65
CA LEU A 15 -10.06 6.04 -13.71
C LEU A 15 -11.34 6.88 -13.83
N ASN A 16 -11.29 8.16 -13.48
CA ASN A 16 -12.42 9.10 -13.60
C ASN A 16 -12.39 9.95 -14.89
N ARG A 17 -11.34 9.77 -15.71
CA ARG A 17 -11.19 10.51 -16.97
C ARG A 17 -12.35 10.20 -17.92
N GLY A 18 -13.05 11.23 -18.41
CA GLY A 18 -14.26 11.11 -19.25
C GLY A 18 -15.55 10.79 -18.46
N ARG A 19 -15.49 10.59 -17.14
CA ARG A 19 -16.64 10.25 -16.27
C ARG A 19 -16.73 11.13 -15.02
N LYS A 20 -16.25 12.35 -15.09
CA LYS A 20 -16.13 13.26 -13.94
C LYS A 20 -17.42 13.47 -13.18
N LEU A 21 -18.56 13.60 -13.88
CA LEU A 21 -19.87 13.76 -13.24
C LEU A 21 -20.26 12.54 -12.38
N LYS A 22 -20.00 11.30 -12.87
CA LYS A 22 -20.24 10.09 -12.09
C LYS A 22 -19.32 10.01 -10.88
N ALA A 23 -18.07 10.42 -11.01
CA ALA A 23 -17.12 10.46 -9.90
C ALA A 23 -17.54 11.48 -8.82
N LEU A 24 -17.98 12.67 -9.23
CA LEU A 24 -18.50 13.68 -8.31
C LEU A 24 -19.80 13.24 -7.65
N ALA A 25 -20.68 12.55 -8.39
CA ALA A 25 -21.90 11.98 -7.82
C ALA A 25 -21.59 10.91 -6.75
N ARG A 26 -20.61 10.02 -6.96
CA ARG A 26 -20.13 9.07 -5.94
C ARG A 26 -19.58 9.79 -4.70
N PHE A 27 -18.77 10.83 -4.93
CA PHE A 27 -18.26 11.65 -3.82
C PHE A 27 -19.41 12.29 -3.01
N ALA A 28 -20.37 12.92 -3.67
CA ALA A 28 -21.53 13.53 -2.99
C ALA A 28 -22.37 12.48 -2.26
N ALA A 29 -22.65 11.34 -2.90
CA ALA A 29 -23.39 10.24 -2.29
C ALA A 29 -22.69 9.71 -1.03
N TRP A 30 -21.35 9.55 -1.08
CA TRP A 30 -20.56 9.17 0.09
C TRP A 30 -20.61 10.24 1.20
N GLN A 31 -20.42 11.52 0.84
CA GLN A 31 -20.45 12.61 1.82
C GLN A 31 -21.79 12.72 2.55
N ILE A 32 -22.89 12.43 1.88
CA ILE A 32 -24.23 12.45 2.47
C ILE A 32 -24.51 11.13 3.21
N GLY A 33 -24.34 10.00 2.51
CA GLY A 33 -24.69 8.68 3.03
C GLY A 33 -23.91 8.29 4.28
N SER A 34 -22.60 8.53 4.32
CA SER A 34 -21.76 8.23 5.47
C SER A 34 -22.07 9.03 6.73
N ARG A 35 -22.82 10.15 6.60
CA ARG A 35 -23.29 10.95 7.75
C ARG A 35 -24.71 10.58 8.21
N LEU A 36 -25.47 9.93 7.33
CA LEU A 36 -26.84 9.49 7.65
C LEU A 36 -26.86 8.08 8.26
N VAL A 37 -25.88 7.25 7.92
CA VAL A 37 -25.75 5.88 8.44
C VAL A 37 -24.72 5.87 9.57
N PRO A 38 -25.11 5.60 10.82
CA PRO A 38 -24.16 5.48 11.92
C PRO A 38 -23.31 4.19 11.74
N GLY A 39 -21.99 4.32 11.91
CA GLY A 39 -21.06 3.19 11.85
C GLY A 39 -20.44 2.96 10.47
N PRO A 40 -19.67 1.87 10.33
CA PRO A 40 -18.99 1.54 9.09
C PRO A 40 -19.95 1.06 8.00
N VAL A 41 -19.66 1.39 6.75
CA VAL A 41 -20.42 0.96 5.57
C VAL A 41 -19.59 -0.05 4.80
N VAL A 42 -20.19 -1.17 4.42
CA VAL A 42 -19.57 -2.14 3.52
C VAL A 42 -19.52 -1.57 2.11
N PHE A 43 -18.34 -1.47 1.55
CA PHE A 43 -18.11 -1.04 0.17
C PHE A 43 -17.61 -2.25 -0.65
N GLU A 44 -18.36 -2.59 -1.70
CA GLU A 44 -17.92 -3.59 -2.68
C GLU A 44 -16.90 -2.97 -3.64
N TRP A 45 -15.81 -3.67 -3.85
CA TRP A 45 -14.66 -3.13 -4.54
C TRP A 45 -14.26 -3.96 -5.78
N VAL A 46 -12.97 -4.21 -5.96
CA VAL A 46 -12.43 -4.91 -7.13
C VAL A 46 -12.71 -6.40 -7.02
N ARG A 47 -13.25 -7.01 -8.09
CA ARG A 47 -13.49 -8.47 -8.18
C ARG A 47 -14.29 -9.06 -7.00
N GLY A 48 -15.20 -8.27 -6.42
CA GLY A 48 -16.04 -8.69 -5.30
C GLY A 48 -15.36 -8.60 -3.93
N ALA A 49 -14.10 -8.16 -3.85
CA ALA A 49 -13.48 -7.80 -2.58
C ALA A 49 -14.27 -6.66 -1.92
N LYS A 50 -14.22 -6.57 -0.60
CA LYS A 50 -15.01 -5.60 0.18
C LYS A 50 -14.13 -4.96 1.25
N PHE A 51 -14.48 -3.76 1.66
CA PHE A 51 -13.93 -3.16 2.87
C PHE A 51 -14.96 -2.32 3.62
N LEU A 52 -14.73 -2.18 4.91
CA LEU A 52 -15.51 -1.31 5.80
C LEU A 52 -14.94 0.10 5.71
N VAL A 53 -15.79 1.06 5.39
CA VAL A 53 -15.42 2.49 5.33
C VAL A 53 -16.17 3.24 6.40
N ARG A 54 -15.47 4.13 7.09
CA ARG A 54 -16.04 5.01 8.12
C ARG A 54 -16.03 6.47 7.64
N ALA A 55 -16.99 7.25 8.11
CA ALA A 55 -16.98 8.68 7.85
C ALA A 55 -15.75 9.33 8.47
N GLY A 56 -15.01 10.13 7.68
CA GLY A 56 -13.81 10.82 8.14
C GLY A 56 -12.49 10.02 7.98
N GLU A 57 -12.56 8.73 7.70
CA GLU A 57 -11.39 7.88 7.45
C GLU A 57 -10.67 8.30 6.15
N ARG A 58 -9.33 8.42 6.18
CA ARG A 58 -8.54 8.87 5.03
C ARG A 58 -8.06 7.72 4.14
N GLY A 59 -7.52 6.65 4.71
CA GLY A 59 -6.86 5.56 3.98
C GLY A 59 -7.75 4.86 2.93
N LEU A 60 -9.01 4.51 3.26
CA LEU A 60 -9.89 3.77 2.36
C LEU A 60 -10.81 4.65 1.50
N THR A 61 -11.16 5.86 1.95
CA THR A 61 -12.13 6.72 1.23
C THR A 61 -11.64 7.17 -0.14
N GLY A 62 -10.33 7.25 -0.36
CA GLY A 62 -9.74 7.47 -1.67
C GLY A 62 -10.20 6.42 -2.67
N ASN A 63 -10.22 5.14 -2.29
CA ASN A 63 -10.66 4.04 -3.13
C ASN A 63 -12.16 4.09 -3.44
N VAL A 64 -13.00 4.55 -2.51
CA VAL A 64 -14.44 4.78 -2.78
C VAL A 64 -14.64 5.80 -3.91
N HIS A 65 -13.84 6.86 -3.92
CA HIS A 65 -14.01 7.97 -4.88
C HIS A 65 -13.38 7.69 -6.24
N THR A 66 -12.23 7.01 -6.27
CA THR A 66 -11.42 6.81 -7.48
C THR A 66 -11.42 5.38 -7.99
N GLY A 67 -11.76 4.42 -7.14
CA GLY A 67 -11.69 2.98 -7.42
C GLY A 67 -10.36 2.35 -7.01
N LEU A 68 -9.25 2.90 -7.45
CA LEU A 68 -7.89 2.59 -7.00
C LEU A 68 -7.21 3.92 -6.71
N HIS A 69 -6.96 4.23 -5.44
CA HIS A 69 -6.44 5.54 -5.00
C HIS A 69 -5.07 5.82 -5.61
N GLU A 70 -4.18 4.89 -5.49
CA GLU A 70 -2.85 4.85 -6.10
C GLU A 70 -2.93 3.96 -7.34
N PHE A 71 -3.43 4.54 -8.43
CA PHE A 71 -3.84 3.76 -9.60
C PHE A 71 -2.69 2.98 -10.25
N GLY A 72 -1.50 3.58 -10.34
CA GLY A 72 -0.31 2.92 -10.90
C GLY A 72 0.06 1.66 -10.11
N GLU A 73 0.27 1.84 -8.82
CA GLU A 73 0.79 0.85 -7.89
C GLU A 73 -0.23 -0.26 -7.60
N MET A 74 -1.48 0.11 -7.33
CA MET A 74 -2.57 -0.86 -7.10
C MET A 74 -2.88 -1.68 -8.36
N ALA A 75 -2.84 -1.07 -9.54
CA ALA A 75 -2.99 -1.79 -10.80
C ALA A 75 -1.78 -2.67 -11.10
N PHE A 76 -0.56 -2.22 -10.77
CA PHE A 76 0.66 -3.02 -10.86
C PHE A 76 0.53 -4.30 -10.01
N LEU A 77 0.14 -4.17 -8.74
CA LEU A 77 -0.12 -5.31 -7.87
C LEU A 77 -1.12 -6.29 -8.50
N LEU A 78 -2.27 -5.78 -8.96
CA LEU A 78 -3.35 -6.58 -9.54
C LEU A 78 -2.93 -7.31 -10.83
N HIS A 79 -2.00 -6.76 -11.61
CA HIS A 79 -1.49 -7.38 -12.84
C HIS A 79 -0.28 -8.29 -12.57
N LEU A 80 0.53 -8.02 -11.54
CA LEU A 80 1.71 -8.80 -11.20
C LEU A 80 1.35 -10.11 -10.49
N LEU A 81 0.57 -10.02 -9.41
CA LEU A 81 0.32 -11.16 -8.51
C LEU A 81 -0.56 -12.24 -9.13
N ARG A 82 -0.35 -13.47 -8.65
CA ARG A 82 -1.15 -14.67 -8.95
C ARG A 82 -1.62 -15.30 -7.63
N ALA A 83 -2.58 -16.19 -7.69
CA ALA A 83 -3.18 -16.83 -6.51
C ALA A 83 -2.19 -17.59 -5.63
N ASP A 84 -1.11 -18.12 -6.21
CA ASP A 84 -0.10 -18.88 -5.47
C ASP A 84 1.05 -18.00 -4.94
N ASP A 85 1.08 -16.72 -5.29
CA ASP A 85 2.11 -15.78 -4.85
C ASP A 85 1.93 -15.40 -3.39
N LEU A 86 3.02 -14.99 -2.74
CA LEU A 86 3.01 -14.37 -1.41
C LEU A 86 3.23 -12.87 -1.55
N PHE A 87 2.33 -12.10 -0.95
CA PHE A 87 2.41 -10.64 -0.81
C PHE A 87 2.75 -10.26 0.62
N VAL A 88 3.59 -9.26 0.78
CA VAL A 88 3.93 -8.68 2.08
C VAL A 88 3.56 -7.20 2.09
N ASP A 89 2.77 -6.78 3.08
CA ASP A 89 2.23 -5.43 3.26
C ASP A 89 2.78 -4.83 4.57
N VAL A 90 3.80 -3.98 4.46
CA VAL A 90 4.44 -3.33 5.60
C VAL A 90 3.91 -1.91 5.73
N GLY A 91 3.21 -1.64 6.84
CA GLY A 91 2.37 -0.44 7.00
C GLY A 91 1.00 -0.63 6.35
N ALA A 92 0.36 -1.77 6.63
CA ALA A 92 -0.87 -2.17 5.94
C ALA A 92 -2.07 -1.24 6.20
N ASN A 93 -2.04 -0.43 7.25
CA ASN A 93 -3.12 0.44 7.69
C ASN A 93 -4.44 -0.36 7.79
N ALA A 94 -5.53 0.11 7.20
CA ALA A 94 -6.80 -0.62 7.15
C ALA A 94 -6.85 -1.74 6.08
N GLY A 95 -5.73 -2.05 5.41
CA GLY A 95 -5.56 -3.22 4.55
C GLY A 95 -5.94 -3.03 3.09
N SER A 96 -5.86 -1.83 2.51
CA SER A 96 -6.23 -1.63 1.10
C SER A 96 -5.42 -2.51 0.15
N TYR A 97 -4.11 -2.58 0.28
CA TYR A 97 -3.27 -3.45 -0.54
C TYR A 97 -3.43 -4.93 -0.18
N THR A 98 -3.50 -5.25 1.11
CA THR A 98 -3.77 -6.61 1.58
C THR A 98 -5.06 -7.18 0.98
N ILE A 99 -6.15 -6.41 0.96
CA ILE A 99 -7.43 -6.84 0.39
C ILE A 99 -7.36 -6.99 -1.14
N LEU A 100 -6.64 -6.10 -1.83
CA LEU A 100 -6.40 -6.28 -3.28
C LEU A 100 -5.62 -7.55 -3.57
N ALA A 101 -4.52 -7.81 -2.86
CA ALA A 101 -3.69 -9.00 -3.08
C ALA A 101 -4.43 -10.28 -2.70
N CYS A 102 -5.02 -10.33 -1.51
CA CYS A 102 -5.49 -11.60 -0.95
C CYS A 102 -6.97 -11.89 -1.25
N ALA A 103 -7.84 -10.87 -1.32
CA ALA A 103 -9.24 -11.08 -1.66
C ALA A 103 -9.52 -10.96 -3.16
N ALA A 104 -8.94 -9.95 -3.87
CA ALA A 104 -9.25 -9.76 -5.28
C ALA A 104 -8.38 -10.62 -6.21
N VAL A 105 -7.12 -10.92 -5.86
CA VAL A 105 -6.23 -11.81 -6.63
C VAL A 105 -6.27 -13.24 -6.10
N GLY A 106 -6.39 -13.42 -4.77
CA GLY A 106 -6.35 -14.72 -4.11
C GLY A 106 -4.96 -15.14 -3.63
N ALA A 107 -3.99 -14.23 -3.61
CA ALA A 107 -2.66 -14.47 -3.07
C ALA A 107 -2.67 -14.74 -1.57
N ARG A 108 -1.59 -15.32 -1.02
CA ARG A 108 -1.32 -15.35 0.42
C ARG A 108 -0.71 -14.02 0.85
N GLY A 109 -0.82 -13.66 2.13
CA GLY A 109 -0.27 -12.39 2.60
C GLY A 109 0.21 -12.38 4.03
N TYR A 110 1.24 -11.57 4.27
CA TYR A 110 1.61 -11.05 5.59
C TYR A 110 1.32 -9.56 5.61
N ALA A 111 0.63 -9.09 6.63
CA ALA A 111 0.26 -7.69 6.79
C ALA A 111 0.71 -7.19 8.17
N PHE A 112 1.56 -6.17 8.18
CA PHE A 112 2.13 -5.57 9.37
C PHE A 112 1.53 -4.19 9.58
N GLU A 113 0.90 -4.00 10.73
CA GLU A 113 0.32 -2.72 11.12
C GLU A 113 0.45 -2.53 12.63
N PRO A 114 1.30 -1.60 13.08
CA PRO A 114 1.55 -1.44 14.51
C PRO A 114 0.50 -0.59 15.25
N GLY A 115 -0.27 0.23 14.54
CA GLY A 115 -1.30 1.09 15.14
C GLY A 115 -2.53 0.31 15.55
N PRO A 116 -2.93 0.28 16.86
CA PRO A 116 -4.02 -0.58 17.34
C PRO A 116 -5.34 -0.38 16.61
N ASP A 117 -5.71 0.86 16.32
CA ASP A 117 -6.95 1.18 15.60
C ASP A 117 -6.89 0.79 14.12
N ALA A 118 -5.75 0.99 13.46
CA ALA A 118 -5.53 0.59 12.08
C ALA A 118 -5.48 -0.95 11.97
N TYR A 119 -4.76 -1.63 12.88
CA TYR A 119 -4.71 -3.08 12.96
C TYR A 119 -6.10 -3.72 13.17
N ARG A 120 -6.92 -3.14 14.05
CA ARG A 120 -8.31 -3.58 14.22
C ARG A 120 -9.10 -3.45 12.92
N ARG A 121 -8.96 -2.33 12.19
CA ARG A 121 -9.62 -2.12 10.88
C ARG A 121 -9.11 -3.11 9.83
N LEU A 122 -7.82 -3.39 9.78
CA LEU A 122 -7.22 -4.41 8.92
C LEU A 122 -7.85 -5.78 9.18
N THR A 123 -7.88 -6.23 10.43
CA THR A 123 -8.45 -7.53 10.80
C THR A 123 -9.95 -7.63 10.56
N GLU A 124 -10.71 -6.54 10.76
CA GLU A 124 -12.13 -6.46 10.38
C GLU A 124 -12.31 -6.64 8.85
N ASN A 125 -11.46 -6.02 8.04
CA ASN A 125 -11.51 -6.14 6.58
C ASN A 125 -11.10 -7.55 6.09
N VAL A 126 -10.11 -8.16 6.71
CA VAL A 126 -9.72 -9.56 6.43
C VAL A 126 -10.88 -10.51 6.71
N ARG A 127 -11.55 -10.39 7.87
CA ARG A 127 -12.74 -11.16 8.23
C ARG A 127 -13.93 -10.92 7.31
N LEU A 128 -14.18 -9.66 6.92
CA LEU A 128 -15.25 -9.31 5.98
C LEU A 128 -15.12 -10.05 4.65
N ASN A 129 -13.88 -10.28 4.20
CA ASN A 129 -13.57 -11.00 2.96
C ASN A 129 -13.41 -12.50 3.16
N ARG A 130 -13.45 -13.03 4.39
CA ARG A 130 -13.25 -14.45 4.72
C ARG A 130 -11.93 -15.01 4.20
N ILE A 131 -10.86 -14.27 4.43
CA ILE A 131 -9.49 -14.62 4.00
C ILE A 131 -8.52 -14.80 5.18
N GLU A 132 -9.02 -15.07 6.38
CA GLU A 132 -8.21 -15.28 7.59
C GLU A 132 -7.24 -16.47 7.45
N ASP A 133 -7.56 -17.42 6.61
CA ASP A 133 -6.72 -18.58 6.28
C ASP A 133 -5.59 -18.24 5.28
N ARG A 134 -5.64 -17.09 4.63
CA ARG A 134 -4.67 -16.63 3.64
C ARG A 134 -3.79 -15.48 4.11
N VAL A 135 -4.22 -14.74 5.13
CA VAL A 135 -3.54 -13.53 5.60
C VAL A 135 -3.14 -13.67 7.04
N THR A 136 -1.83 -13.54 7.30
CA THR A 136 -1.28 -13.39 8.65
C THR A 136 -1.16 -11.90 8.97
N CYS A 137 -2.04 -11.39 9.85
CA CYS A 137 -1.97 -10.01 10.34
C CYS A 137 -1.13 -9.95 11.61
N LEU A 138 -0.20 -9.01 11.68
CA LEU A 138 0.75 -8.85 12.79
C LEU A 138 0.73 -7.40 13.30
N GLU A 139 0.41 -7.23 14.61
CA GLU A 139 0.39 -5.92 15.28
C GLU A 139 1.80 -5.57 15.75
N MET A 140 2.65 -5.17 14.81
CA MET A 140 4.04 -4.82 15.08
C MET A 140 4.63 -3.90 14.00
N CYS A 141 5.71 -3.21 14.36
CA CYS A 141 6.61 -2.55 13.42
C CYS A 141 7.61 -3.53 12.82
N LEU A 142 8.15 -3.17 11.66
CA LEU A 142 9.38 -3.75 11.14
C LEU A 142 10.50 -2.69 11.15
N GLY A 143 11.74 -3.13 11.39
CA GLY A 143 12.91 -2.28 11.45
C GLY A 143 14.21 -3.08 11.30
N ALA A 144 15.34 -2.42 11.55
CA ALA A 144 16.67 -3.00 11.39
C ALA A 144 16.96 -4.13 12.39
N GLU A 145 16.44 -4.00 13.62
CA GLU A 145 16.68 -4.92 14.73
C GLU A 145 15.42 -5.11 15.58
N PRO A 146 15.26 -6.27 16.25
CA PRO A 146 14.17 -6.47 17.20
C PRO A 146 14.24 -5.51 18.38
N GLY A 147 13.08 -5.03 18.85
CA GLY A 147 13.00 -4.10 19.98
C GLY A 147 11.61 -3.56 20.21
N THR A 148 11.54 -2.32 20.65
CA THR A 148 10.30 -1.57 20.82
C THR A 148 10.48 -0.13 20.34
N VAL A 149 9.40 0.49 19.86
CA VAL A 149 9.36 1.87 19.42
C VAL A 149 8.10 2.56 19.95
N LEU A 150 8.16 3.87 20.15
CA LEU A 150 6.97 4.68 20.38
C LEU A 150 6.39 5.10 19.02
N LEU A 151 5.07 4.95 18.87
CA LEU A 151 4.32 5.39 17.71
C LEU A 151 3.40 6.55 18.09
N THR A 152 3.19 7.49 17.18
CA THR A 152 2.08 8.43 17.28
C THR A 152 0.74 7.69 17.14
N ASP A 153 -0.32 8.12 17.85
CA ASP A 153 -1.63 7.43 17.88
C ASP A 153 -2.81 8.41 17.69
N ASP A 154 -2.58 9.55 17.08
CA ASP A 154 -3.59 10.60 16.86
C ASP A 154 -3.59 11.18 15.43
N LEU A 155 -2.80 10.60 14.51
CA LEU A 155 -2.61 11.09 13.15
C LEU A 155 -3.31 10.23 12.07
N ASP A 156 -4.12 9.22 12.46
CA ASP A 156 -4.80 8.27 11.57
C ASP A 156 -3.81 7.57 10.61
N SER A 157 -3.92 7.77 9.30
CA SER A 157 -3.05 7.14 8.30
C SER A 157 -1.61 7.67 8.28
N ALA A 158 -1.32 8.77 8.98
CA ALA A 158 0.02 9.36 9.10
C ALA A 158 0.70 9.03 10.45
N ASN A 159 0.20 8.01 11.17
CA ASN A 159 0.89 7.52 12.37
C ASN A 159 2.25 6.92 11.99
N HIS A 160 3.29 7.26 12.76
CA HIS A 160 4.67 6.89 12.47
C HIS A 160 5.47 6.65 13.75
N ALA A 161 6.63 6.02 13.62
CA ALA A 161 7.58 5.89 14.72
C ALA A 161 8.04 7.27 15.20
N LEU A 162 7.99 7.54 16.52
CA LEU A 162 8.37 8.83 17.06
C LEU A 162 9.88 9.07 16.85
N ALA A 163 10.23 10.16 16.17
CA ALA A 163 11.62 10.52 15.94
C ALA A 163 12.26 11.08 17.22
N PRO A 164 13.60 10.96 17.39
CA PRO A 164 14.30 11.55 18.52
C PRO A 164 14.06 13.08 18.62
N GLY A 165 13.49 13.53 19.73
CA GLY A 165 13.22 14.95 19.98
C GLY A 165 11.91 15.49 19.39
N GLU A 166 11.10 14.66 18.78
CA GLU A 166 9.77 15.02 18.29
C GLU A 166 8.83 15.31 19.48
N PRO A 167 8.15 16.48 19.52
CA PRO A 167 7.28 16.83 20.62
C PRO A 167 6.06 15.89 20.67
N GLY A 168 5.71 15.46 21.88
CA GLY A 168 4.76 14.42 22.14
C GLY A 168 3.35 14.65 21.62
N ALA A 169 3.00 13.89 20.62
CA ALA A 169 1.66 13.43 20.33
C ALA A 169 1.26 12.34 21.36
N ARG A 170 0.01 11.95 21.37
CA ARG A 170 -0.39 10.72 22.05
C ARG A 170 0.40 9.55 21.42
N THR A 171 1.02 8.71 22.26
CA THR A 171 1.88 7.63 21.77
C THR A 171 1.46 6.28 22.33
N VAL A 172 1.73 5.23 21.57
CA VAL A 172 1.64 3.83 22.00
C VAL A 172 2.98 3.15 21.79
N THR A 173 3.29 2.15 22.62
CA THR A 173 4.50 1.32 22.43
C THR A 173 4.17 0.17 21.50
N ALA A 174 4.95 -0.02 20.44
CA ALA A 174 4.85 -1.14 19.53
C ALA A 174 6.11 -2.03 19.58
N ALA A 175 5.92 -3.33 19.40
CA ALA A 175 7.02 -4.27 19.20
C ALA A 175 7.63 -4.06 17.81
N VAL A 176 8.95 -4.24 17.72
CA VAL A 176 9.70 -4.20 16.45
C VAL A 176 10.33 -5.56 16.21
N SER A 177 10.24 -6.06 14.98
CA SER A 177 11.00 -7.22 14.50
C SER A 177 11.68 -6.88 13.17
N THR A 178 12.45 -7.81 12.63
CA THR A 178 12.96 -7.69 11.25
C THR A 178 12.07 -8.48 10.31
N LEU A 179 11.94 -8.03 9.06
CA LEU A 179 11.20 -8.77 8.04
C LEU A 179 11.77 -10.17 7.84
N ASP A 180 13.09 -10.29 7.83
CA ASP A 180 13.81 -11.56 7.67
C ASP A 180 13.51 -12.56 8.81
N ALA A 181 13.32 -12.09 10.04
CA ALA A 181 13.00 -12.95 11.17
C ALA A 181 11.56 -13.47 11.13
N VAL A 182 10.62 -12.61 10.68
CA VAL A 182 9.20 -13.00 10.65
C VAL A 182 8.90 -13.91 9.46
N LEU A 183 9.48 -13.66 8.30
CA LEU A 183 9.22 -14.47 7.12
C LEU A 183 9.89 -15.86 7.16
N ASP A 184 11.02 -16.00 7.85
CA ASP A 184 11.75 -17.27 8.14
C ASP A 184 11.65 -18.34 7.04
N GLY A 185 12.09 -18.01 5.83
CA GLY A 185 12.08 -18.91 4.66
C GLY A 185 10.83 -18.82 3.77
N GLU A 186 9.84 -18.00 4.11
CA GLU A 186 8.77 -17.64 3.19
C GLU A 186 9.34 -16.83 1.99
N ARG A 187 8.70 -17.00 0.83
CA ARG A 187 9.21 -16.48 -0.44
C ARG A 187 8.23 -15.51 -1.07
N PRO A 188 8.31 -14.21 -0.74
CA PRO A 188 7.43 -13.21 -1.31
C PRO A 188 7.71 -12.98 -2.80
N ALA A 189 6.64 -12.70 -3.56
CA ALA A 189 6.71 -12.24 -4.94
C ALA A 189 6.65 -10.71 -5.04
N LEU A 190 5.97 -10.06 -4.08
CA LEU A 190 5.82 -8.61 -3.98
C LEU A 190 5.84 -8.18 -2.53
N VAL A 191 6.59 -7.12 -2.23
CA VAL A 191 6.58 -6.42 -0.94
C VAL A 191 6.13 -4.99 -1.16
N LYS A 192 5.20 -4.49 -0.32
CA LYS A 192 4.93 -3.05 -0.18
C LYS A 192 5.51 -2.56 1.13
N ILE A 193 6.18 -1.41 1.13
CA ILE A 193 6.71 -0.74 2.32
C ILE A 193 6.24 0.70 2.30
N ASP A 194 5.44 1.05 3.29
CA ASP A 194 4.83 2.37 3.47
C ASP A 194 4.70 2.62 4.98
N VAL A 195 5.75 3.14 5.57
CA VAL A 195 5.91 3.27 7.02
C VAL A 195 6.28 4.69 7.45
N GLU A 196 5.87 5.66 6.62
CA GLU A 196 5.92 7.09 6.91
C GLU A 196 7.34 7.57 7.26
N GLY A 197 8.33 7.10 6.48
CA GLY A 197 9.73 7.51 6.56
C GLY A 197 10.69 6.52 7.22
N TYR A 198 10.20 5.37 7.69
CA TYR A 198 11.05 4.35 8.34
C TYR A 198 11.52 3.24 7.37
N GLU A 199 11.35 3.45 6.06
CA GLU A 199 11.60 2.48 4.98
C GLU A 199 13.05 1.98 4.98
N ALA A 200 14.02 2.86 5.21
CA ALA A 200 15.44 2.50 5.27
C ALA A 200 15.73 1.46 6.36
N ALA A 201 15.15 1.63 7.55
CA ALA A 201 15.30 0.70 8.66
C ALA A 201 14.61 -0.66 8.36
N VAL A 202 13.45 -0.64 7.69
CA VAL A 202 12.77 -1.87 7.25
C VAL A 202 13.64 -2.65 6.27
N LEU A 203 14.25 -1.97 5.28
CA LEU A 203 15.13 -2.61 4.29
C LEU A 203 16.39 -3.19 4.94
N GLU A 204 16.91 -2.54 5.97
CA GLU A 204 18.07 -3.07 6.72
C GLU A 204 17.74 -4.41 7.41
N GLY A 205 16.52 -4.57 7.93
CA GLY A 205 16.02 -5.82 8.50
C GLY A 205 15.45 -6.82 7.48
N ALA A 206 15.57 -6.54 6.18
CA ALA A 206 14.99 -7.32 5.09
C ALA A 206 16.04 -7.89 4.11
N ARG A 207 17.31 -7.89 4.46
CA ARG A 207 18.41 -8.18 3.52
C ARG A 207 18.28 -9.56 2.86
N ARG A 208 17.91 -10.61 3.63
CA ARG A 208 17.70 -11.96 3.06
C ARG A 208 16.47 -12.00 2.16
N THR A 209 15.40 -11.33 2.59
CA THR A 209 14.17 -11.20 1.79
C THR A 209 14.45 -10.46 0.48
N LEU A 210 15.27 -9.40 0.52
CA LEU A 210 15.66 -8.66 -0.68
C LEU A 210 16.55 -9.48 -1.63
N ASP A 211 17.28 -10.47 -1.16
CA ASP A 211 18.08 -11.38 -1.98
C ASP A 211 17.27 -12.58 -2.51
N GLU A 212 16.05 -12.80 -2.01
CA GLU A 212 15.20 -13.93 -2.43
C GLU A 212 14.82 -13.81 -3.93
N PRO A 213 15.18 -14.80 -4.77
CA PRO A 213 14.92 -14.72 -6.21
C PRO A 213 13.45 -14.63 -6.60
N THR A 214 12.55 -15.10 -5.75
CA THR A 214 11.09 -15.03 -5.97
C THR A 214 10.53 -13.63 -5.79
N LEU A 215 11.25 -12.73 -5.11
CA LEU A 215 10.85 -11.34 -4.94
C LEU A 215 11.03 -10.58 -6.27
N LEU A 216 9.96 -10.50 -7.02
CA LEU A 216 9.94 -9.89 -8.36
C LEU A 216 9.91 -8.37 -8.30
N ALA A 217 9.24 -7.80 -7.29
CA ALA A 217 9.12 -6.35 -7.16
C ALA A 217 8.91 -5.90 -5.72
N ALA A 218 9.20 -4.63 -5.47
CA ALA A 218 8.80 -3.89 -4.27
C ALA A 218 8.11 -2.58 -4.66
N ILE A 219 7.13 -2.16 -3.86
CA ILE A 219 6.48 -0.84 -3.90
C ILE A 219 6.92 -0.13 -2.63
N ILE A 220 7.67 0.96 -2.75
CA ILE A 220 8.23 1.65 -1.59
C ILE A 220 7.82 3.12 -1.64
N GLU A 221 7.28 3.63 -0.52
CA GLU A 221 6.96 5.04 -0.37
C GLU A 221 8.25 5.87 -0.21
N LEU A 222 8.43 6.87 -1.07
CA LEU A 222 9.55 7.79 -1.09
C LEU A 222 9.03 9.22 -1.31
N ASN A 223 8.51 9.83 -0.25
CA ASN A 223 7.83 11.13 -0.27
C ASN A 223 8.56 12.23 0.51
N GLY A 224 9.78 11.96 1.00
CA GLY A 224 10.60 12.85 1.80
C GLY A 224 10.42 12.68 3.31
N SER A 225 9.52 11.82 3.78
CA SER A 225 9.25 11.61 5.21
C SER A 225 10.44 11.03 5.98
N GLY A 226 11.38 10.35 5.29
CA GLY A 226 12.61 9.78 5.87
C GLY A 226 13.54 10.82 6.50
N GLU A 227 13.49 12.08 6.07
CA GLU A 227 14.28 13.19 6.66
C GLU A 227 14.04 13.33 8.17
N ARG A 228 12.84 13.00 8.66
CA ARG A 228 12.46 12.99 10.09
C ARG A 228 13.39 12.13 10.94
N TYR A 229 13.91 11.03 10.37
CA TYR A 229 14.81 10.08 11.03
C TYR A 229 16.27 10.29 10.63
N GLY A 230 16.56 11.29 9.79
CA GLY A 230 17.88 11.50 9.22
C GLY A 230 18.21 10.54 8.08
N PHE A 231 17.21 9.85 7.52
CA PHE A 231 17.39 8.98 6.36
C PHE A 231 17.32 9.78 5.07
N ASP A 232 18.23 9.47 4.15
CA ASP A 232 18.21 9.96 2.77
C ASP A 232 17.57 8.90 1.88
N GLU A 233 16.49 9.24 1.20
CA GLU A 233 15.80 8.35 0.26
C GLU A 233 16.73 7.83 -0.86
N SER A 234 17.81 8.56 -1.18
CA SER A 234 18.82 8.07 -2.10
C SER A 234 19.50 6.79 -1.62
N GLN A 235 19.60 6.56 -0.31
CA GLN A 235 20.11 5.33 0.29
C GLN A 235 19.16 4.16 0.08
N VAL A 236 17.84 4.40 0.18
CA VAL A 236 16.81 3.39 -0.15
C VAL A 236 16.94 2.96 -1.60
N VAL A 237 17.06 3.92 -2.52
CA VAL A 237 17.26 3.64 -3.96
C VAL A 237 18.56 2.87 -4.20
N ALA A 238 19.66 3.28 -3.58
CA ALA A 238 20.96 2.61 -3.71
C ALA A 238 20.92 1.17 -3.16
N THR A 239 20.25 0.94 -2.03
CA THR A 239 20.03 -0.39 -1.46
C THR A 239 19.29 -1.28 -2.44
N MET A 240 18.15 -0.81 -2.98
CA MET A 240 17.38 -1.58 -3.96
C MET A 240 18.18 -1.90 -5.23
N PHE A 241 18.95 -0.94 -5.72
CA PHE A 241 19.83 -1.19 -6.88
C PHE A 241 20.92 -2.21 -6.54
N GLY A 242 21.49 -2.15 -5.32
CA GLY A 242 22.49 -3.11 -4.83
C GLY A 242 21.97 -4.55 -4.78
N HIS A 243 20.67 -4.73 -4.51
CA HIS A 243 19.98 -6.02 -4.53
C HIS A 243 19.44 -6.40 -5.93
N GLY A 244 19.85 -5.69 -7.01
CA GLY A 244 19.55 -6.03 -8.40
C GLY A 244 18.17 -5.58 -8.89
N PHE A 245 17.48 -4.67 -8.18
CA PHE A 245 16.25 -4.07 -8.65
C PHE A 245 16.51 -2.88 -9.57
N THR A 246 15.52 -2.55 -10.38
CA THR A 246 15.50 -1.36 -11.25
C THR A 246 14.29 -0.53 -10.85
N ALA A 247 14.47 0.77 -10.61
CA ALA A 247 13.34 1.68 -10.39
C ALA A 247 12.53 1.84 -11.69
N CYS A 248 11.22 1.77 -11.58
CA CYS A 248 10.30 1.84 -12.72
C CYS A 248 9.06 2.68 -12.38
N SER A 249 8.44 3.27 -13.38
CA SER A 249 7.04 3.67 -13.36
C SER A 249 6.19 2.70 -14.18
N TYR A 250 4.89 2.66 -13.92
CA TYR A 250 3.97 1.74 -14.59
C TYR A 250 2.75 2.47 -15.16
N ASP A 251 2.45 2.20 -16.44
CA ASP A 251 1.18 2.61 -17.05
C ASP A 251 0.21 1.43 -17.12
N PRO A 252 -0.87 1.44 -16.29
CA PRO A 252 -1.84 0.35 -16.26
C PRO A 252 -2.62 0.15 -17.58
N PHE A 253 -2.81 1.19 -18.39
CA PHE A 253 -3.58 1.08 -19.62
C PHE A 253 -2.80 0.43 -20.76
N THR A 254 -1.50 0.68 -20.83
CA THR A 254 -0.60 0.07 -21.81
C THR A 254 0.12 -1.15 -21.26
N ARG A 255 0.05 -1.37 -19.93
CA ARG A 255 0.74 -2.42 -19.17
C ARG A 255 2.24 -2.41 -19.39
N SER A 256 2.81 -1.21 -19.51
CA SER A 256 4.21 -0.99 -19.79
C SER A 256 4.95 -0.41 -18.59
N LEU A 257 6.19 -0.87 -18.41
CA LEU A 257 7.15 -0.34 -17.45
C LEU A 257 8.07 0.65 -18.15
N ALA A 258 8.35 1.78 -17.49
CA ALA A 258 9.39 2.72 -17.90
C ALA A 258 10.46 2.78 -16.81
N ARG A 259 11.74 2.57 -17.19
CA ARG A 259 12.86 2.62 -16.24
C ARG A 259 13.10 4.06 -15.77
N LEU A 260 13.42 4.19 -14.49
CA LEU A 260 13.77 5.45 -13.84
C LEU A 260 15.22 5.39 -13.34
N SER A 261 15.85 6.56 -13.18
CA SER A 261 17.20 6.67 -12.61
C SER A 261 17.23 6.75 -11.08
N GLY A 262 16.06 6.83 -10.45
CA GLY A 262 15.86 6.97 -9.01
C GLY A 262 14.39 6.86 -8.65
N ARG A 263 13.95 7.55 -7.59
CA ARG A 263 12.55 7.59 -7.19
C ARG A 263 11.64 8.11 -8.31
N ASP A 264 10.37 7.71 -8.31
CA ASP A 264 9.39 8.22 -9.26
C ASP A 264 9.02 9.68 -8.88
N PRO A 265 9.29 10.67 -9.75
CA PRO A 265 8.95 12.06 -9.45
C PRO A 265 7.45 12.37 -9.60
N ALA A 266 6.67 11.43 -10.13
CA ALA A 266 5.24 11.60 -10.39
C ALA A 266 4.34 10.91 -9.34
N SER A 267 4.93 10.11 -8.45
CA SER A 267 4.24 9.38 -7.38
C SER A 267 5.01 9.50 -6.06
N ASP A 268 4.30 9.39 -4.95
CA ASP A 268 4.91 9.23 -3.62
C ASP A 268 5.49 7.82 -3.45
N ASN A 269 5.06 6.85 -4.26
CA ASN A 269 5.59 5.49 -4.30
C ASN A 269 6.52 5.28 -5.51
N THR A 270 7.55 4.44 -5.33
CA THR A 270 8.44 3.99 -6.41
C THR A 270 8.34 2.48 -6.56
N LEU A 271 8.19 2.01 -7.79
CA LEU A 271 8.24 0.58 -8.11
C LEU A 271 9.69 0.16 -8.34
N PHE A 272 10.14 -0.85 -7.62
CA PHE A 272 11.42 -1.50 -7.82
C PHE A 272 11.18 -2.90 -8.38
N VAL A 273 11.72 -3.18 -9.57
CA VAL A 273 11.48 -4.41 -10.32
C VAL A 273 12.81 -5.13 -10.56
N ARG A 274 12.88 -6.44 -10.23
CA ARG A 274 14.11 -7.22 -10.40
C ARG A 274 14.25 -7.72 -11.84
N ASP A 275 13.45 -8.66 -12.26
CA ASP A 275 13.47 -9.20 -13.62
C ASP A 275 12.42 -8.48 -14.48
N VAL A 276 12.83 -7.36 -15.10
CA VAL A 276 11.93 -6.53 -15.90
C VAL A 276 11.27 -7.31 -17.04
N PRO A 277 11.96 -8.20 -17.81
CA PRO A 277 11.30 -9.04 -18.82
C PRO A 277 10.24 -9.96 -18.25
N LEU A 278 10.51 -10.70 -17.19
CA LEU A 278 9.57 -11.61 -16.54
C LEU A 278 8.35 -10.84 -15.97
N VAL A 279 8.62 -9.72 -15.30
CA VAL A 279 7.55 -8.88 -14.75
C VAL A 279 6.69 -8.31 -15.87
N ALA A 280 7.28 -7.80 -16.96
CA ALA A 280 6.53 -7.29 -18.12
C ALA A 280 5.65 -8.37 -18.77
N GLU A 281 6.12 -9.62 -18.85
CA GLU A 281 5.31 -10.74 -19.30
C GLU A 281 4.11 -10.98 -18.37
N ARG A 282 4.33 -11.02 -17.04
CA ARG A 282 3.23 -11.16 -16.06
C ARG A 282 2.20 -10.03 -16.17
N LEU A 283 2.66 -8.78 -16.34
CA LEU A 283 1.77 -7.62 -16.47
C LEU A 283 0.93 -7.69 -17.74
N THR A 284 1.52 -8.05 -18.87
CA THR A 284 0.83 -8.10 -20.17
C THR A 284 -0.14 -9.28 -20.30
N THR A 285 0.17 -10.41 -19.66
CA THR A 285 -0.67 -11.63 -19.67
C THR A 285 -1.76 -11.63 -18.59
N ALA A 286 -1.76 -10.65 -17.67
CA ALA A 286 -2.79 -10.54 -16.65
C ALA A 286 -4.19 -10.34 -17.25
N GLU A 287 -5.20 -10.84 -16.56
CA GLU A 287 -6.59 -10.58 -16.94
C GLU A 287 -6.91 -9.09 -16.88
N LYS A 288 -7.80 -8.67 -17.75
CA LYS A 288 -8.31 -7.29 -17.72
C LYS A 288 -9.19 -7.07 -16.51
N ILE A 289 -8.98 -5.93 -15.87
CA ILE A 289 -9.71 -5.55 -14.66
C ILE A 289 -10.60 -4.35 -14.97
N THR A 290 -11.82 -4.39 -14.47
CA THR A 290 -12.77 -3.30 -14.64
C THR A 290 -13.05 -2.62 -13.29
N VAL A 291 -12.72 -1.35 -13.18
CA VAL A 291 -13.01 -0.53 -12.01
C VAL A 291 -13.77 0.72 -12.44
N HIS A 292 -14.89 0.99 -11.81
CA HIS A 292 -15.80 2.10 -12.16
C HIS A 292 -16.16 2.13 -13.66
N GLY A 293 -16.22 0.94 -14.30
CA GLY A 293 -16.53 0.78 -15.71
C GLY A 293 -15.40 1.19 -16.66
N ARG A 294 -14.17 1.37 -16.18
CA ARG A 294 -12.95 1.46 -16.99
C ARG A 294 -12.16 0.18 -16.88
N GLN A 295 -11.75 -0.31 -18.03
CA GLN A 295 -10.92 -1.51 -18.16
C GLN A 295 -9.45 -1.12 -18.38
N PHE A 296 -8.55 -1.84 -17.73
CA PHE A 296 -7.10 -1.73 -17.89
C PHE A 296 -6.44 -3.10 -17.75
#